data_c0c6ef69534ea6842ca81f7e3c6c4ad5
#
_entry.id   c0c6ef69534ea6842ca81f7e3c6c4ad5
#
_cell.length_a   1.000
_cell.length_b   1.000
_cell.length_c   1.000
_cell.angle_alpha   90.00
_cell.angle_beta   90.00
_cell.angle_gamma   90.00
#
_symmetry.space_group_name_H-M   'P 1'
#
loop_
_entity.id
_entity.type
_entity.pdbx_description
1 polymer ?
#
loop_
_entity_poly.entity_id
_entity_poly.type
_entity_poly.pdbx_seq_one_letter_code
_entity_poly.pdbx_strand_id
1 'polypeptide(L)'
;MTKKVKKRIYKNRSNIITLTERHVISESHVFFDECDRLSLKAKNLYNATLYVQRQSFFNPDVKFVNYYDVTKQVQMLVDKSFKSYFALLKKKSKGEYDKPVKLPRYLDKTKGRFVVPYPKDAISLKTAGFVKLSKTDISIPTRIDKDLIVGVRIVPKGNHYIIEVLYDVVKPTIEVDYSRVAFVDPGLNNLMTVTSNVFNPILYNGKPVKSINQLANKNASKRQGLRSPWKPNTKTKNKDRVQQVIFPRLESDKSKLTRSIWSKRSNRINDYFHKVTTNLMNHLVLHDIKTVVMGHNVGQKQDINLGNFTNQNFVNIPFTKLISMLEYKCQLAGINFVVSEESYTSLCSFVDKEDICKHKEYFGNRVERGLFRTSLGVLINADVNGSLNIGRKYLESIGEYSNELHNQLLNYMVNPKKLTISI
;
A
#
# COMPACT_ATOMS: atom_id res chain seq x y z
N MET A 1 -23.69 -11.42 24.43
CA MET A 1 -22.43 -12.19 24.54
C MET A 1 -21.85 -11.99 25.94
N THR A 2 -21.69 -13.07 26.71
CA THR A 2 -21.20 -13.03 28.10
C THR A 2 -19.70 -12.71 28.17
N LYS A 3 -19.24 -12.10 29.30
CA LYS A 3 -17.83 -11.73 29.53
C LYS A 3 -16.85 -12.90 29.26
N LYS A 4 -17.28 -14.16 29.47
CA LYS A 4 -16.45 -15.35 29.18
C LYS A 4 -16.23 -15.61 27.69
N VAL A 5 -17.20 -15.31 26.82
CA VAL A 5 -17.08 -15.44 25.37
C VAL A 5 -16.14 -14.37 24.83
N LYS A 6 -16.25 -13.11 25.31
CA LYS A 6 -15.32 -12.01 24.96
C LYS A 6 -13.86 -12.39 25.30
N LYS A 7 -13.59 -12.97 26.49
CA LYS A 7 -12.22 -13.37 26.88
C LYS A 7 -11.62 -14.50 26.02
N ARG A 8 -12.45 -15.36 25.45
CA ARG A 8 -12.03 -16.46 24.55
C ARG A 8 -11.68 -15.98 23.14
N ILE A 9 -12.40 -14.97 22.64
CA ILE A 9 -12.16 -14.35 21.32
C ILE A 9 -10.78 -13.65 21.28
N TYR A 10 -10.38 -13.00 22.38
CA TYR A 10 -9.07 -12.31 22.46
C TYR A 10 -7.86 -13.23 22.65
N LYS A 11 -8.03 -14.52 22.95
CA LYS A 11 -6.92 -15.47 23.07
C LYS A 11 -6.34 -15.92 21.73
N ASN A 12 -7.12 -15.89 20.65
CA ASN A 12 -6.69 -16.33 19.33
C ASN A 12 -6.63 -15.12 18.36
N ARG A 13 -5.52 -14.37 18.40
CA ARG A 13 -5.29 -13.18 17.56
C ARG A 13 -5.23 -13.48 16.06
N SER A 14 -5.13 -14.74 15.65
CA SER A 14 -5.10 -15.15 14.24
C SER A 14 -6.40 -14.79 13.48
N ASN A 15 -7.53 -14.75 14.19
CA ASN A 15 -8.85 -14.46 13.61
C ASN A 15 -9.30 -13.01 13.80
N ILE A 16 -8.38 -12.10 14.16
CA ILE A 16 -8.71 -10.68 14.37
C ILE A 16 -7.94 -9.85 13.35
N ILE A 17 -8.65 -8.89 12.76
CA ILE A 17 -8.04 -7.82 11.96
C ILE A 17 -8.30 -6.48 12.64
N THR A 18 -7.24 -5.69 12.83
CA THR A 18 -7.37 -4.34 13.38
C THR A 18 -7.55 -3.34 12.25
N LEU A 19 -8.67 -2.65 12.25
CA LEU A 19 -9.02 -1.59 11.30
C LEU A 19 -8.86 -0.21 11.94
N THR A 20 -8.95 0.84 11.12
CA THR A 20 -8.82 2.23 11.58
C THR A 20 -9.93 3.11 11.02
N GLU A 21 -10.60 3.84 11.91
CA GLU A 21 -11.40 5.01 11.56
C GLU A 21 -10.50 6.25 11.61
N ARG A 22 -10.60 7.15 10.63
CA ARG A 22 -9.66 8.26 10.45
C ARG A 22 -10.34 9.61 10.51
N HIS A 23 -9.78 10.52 11.33
CA HIS A 23 -10.21 11.90 11.46
C HIS A 23 -9.06 12.82 11.06
N VAL A 24 -9.29 13.67 10.08
CA VAL A 24 -8.28 14.61 9.57
C VAL A 24 -8.30 15.89 10.40
N ILE A 25 -7.17 16.24 10.98
CA ILE A 25 -6.94 17.46 11.77
C ILE A 25 -6.09 18.39 10.92
N SER A 26 -6.76 19.33 10.22
CA SER A 26 -6.10 20.36 9.41
C SER A 26 -5.49 21.47 10.26
N GLU A 27 -4.66 22.35 9.67
CA GLU A 27 -4.07 23.49 10.37
C GLU A 27 -5.14 24.43 11.02
N SER A 28 -6.35 24.48 10.49
CA SER A 28 -7.47 25.28 11.03
C SER A 28 -8.31 24.56 12.07
N HIS A 29 -8.03 23.29 12.36
CA HIS A 29 -8.81 22.51 13.32
C HIS A 29 -8.41 22.84 14.76
N VAL A 30 -9.38 22.97 15.67
CA VAL A 30 -9.18 23.33 17.10
C VAL A 30 -8.14 22.45 17.82
N PHE A 31 -7.98 21.20 17.44
CA PHE A 31 -7.00 20.29 18.06
C PHE A 31 -5.65 20.25 17.37
N PHE A 32 -5.39 21.09 16.35
CA PHE A 32 -4.15 21.03 15.59
C PHE A 32 -2.91 21.31 16.44
N ASP A 33 -2.91 22.40 17.20
CA ASP A 33 -1.78 22.82 18.03
C ASP A 33 -1.46 21.79 19.12
N GLU A 34 -2.49 21.17 19.70
CA GLU A 34 -2.29 20.11 20.68
C GLU A 34 -1.72 18.83 20.05
N CYS A 35 -2.18 18.44 18.87
CA CYS A 35 -1.59 17.32 18.11
C CYS A 35 -0.12 17.59 17.76
N ASP A 36 0.20 18.83 17.37
CA ASP A 36 1.58 19.24 17.05
C ASP A 36 2.48 19.16 18.28
N ARG A 37 2.04 19.73 19.40
CA ARG A 37 2.75 19.72 20.69
C ARG A 37 3.01 18.28 21.16
N LEU A 38 2.01 17.41 21.13
CA LEU A 38 2.13 16.01 21.52
C LEU A 38 3.08 15.23 20.61
N SER A 39 2.97 15.41 19.29
CA SER A 39 3.85 14.77 18.32
C SER A 39 5.30 15.23 18.40
N LEU A 40 5.54 16.51 18.79
CA LEU A 40 6.88 17.03 19.09
C LEU A 40 7.46 16.37 20.35
N LYS A 41 6.67 16.25 21.43
CA LYS A 41 7.09 15.55 22.66
C LYS A 41 7.39 14.08 22.38
N ALA A 42 6.54 13.39 21.62
CA ALA A 42 6.76 12.00 21.21
C ALA A 42 8.06 11.84 20.39
N LYS A 43 8.36 12.78 19.49
CA LYS A 43 9.62 12.80 18.74
C LYS A 43 10.83 12.98 19.66
N ASN A 44 10.76 13.89 20.64
CA ASN A 44 11.84 14.08 21.60
C ASN A 44 12.10 12.79 22.38
N LEU A 45 11.04 12.15 22.85
CA LEU A 45 11.12 10.87 23.55
C LEU A 45 11.68 9.76 22.65
N TYR A 46 11.23 9.66 21.39
CA TYR A 46 11.78 8.72 20.41
C TYR A 46 13.30 8.91 20.27
N ASN A 47 13.76 10.14 20.09
CA ASN A 47 15.19 10.43 19.94
C ASN A 47 15.98 10.10 21.21
N ALA A 48 15.44 10.41 22.40
CA ALA A 48 16.07 10.07 23.67
C ALA A 48 16.17 8.55 23.88
N THR A 49 15.07 7.82 23.65
CA THR A 49 15.07 6.34 23.73
C THR A 49 16.04 5.73 22.72
N LEU A 50 16.06 6.26 21.48
CA LEU A 50 16.98 5.78 20.45
C LEU A 50 18.44 6.01 20.85
N TYR A 51 18.74 7.16 21.49
CA TYR A 51 20.07 7.44 22.00
C TYR A 51 20.49 6.40 23.05
N VAL A 52 19.66 6.16 24.07
CA VAL A 52 19.95 5.18 25.12
C VAL A 52 20.12 3.76 24.55
N GLN A 53 19.24 3.32 23.64
CA GLN A 53 19.39 2.02 23.01
C GLN A 53 20.64 1.89 22.15
N ARG A 54 21.07 2.94 21.47
CA ARG A 54 22.35 2.94 20.75
C ARG A 54 23.54 2.86 21.71
N GLN A 55 23.51 3.59 22.83
CA GLN A 55 24.56 3.50 23.84
C GLN A 55 24.66 2.06 24.40
N SER A 56 23.54 1.44 24.78
CA SER A 56 23.51 0.05 25.26
C SER A 56 23.95 -0.95 24.19
N PHE A 57 23.75 -0.66 22.90
CA PHE A 57 24.20 -1.50 21.81
C PHE A 57 25.72 -1.44 21.59
N PHE A 58 26.33 -0.26 21.72
CA PHE A 58 27.77 -0.06 21.55
C PHE A 58 28.56 -0.22 22.85
N ASN A 59 27.91 -0.11 23.99
CA ASN A 59 28.50 -0.27 25.33
C ASN A 59 27.61 -1.16 26.19
N PRO A 60 27.91 -2.48 26.32
CA PRO A 60 27.11 -3.44 27.09
C PRO A 60 26.94 -3.10 28.58
N ASP A 61 27.84 -2.29 29.15
CA ASP A 61 27.79 -1.90 30.57
C ASP A 61 26.69 -0.88 30.87
N VAL A 62 26.12 -0.25 29.84
CA VAL A 62 25.01 0.70 29.98
C VAL A 62 23.69 -0.06 30.13
N LYS A 63 23.16 -0.11 31.36
CA LYS A 63 21.85 -0.72 31.62
C LYS A 63 20.72 0.16 31.11
N PHE A 64 19.73 -0.46 30.46
CA PHE A 64 18.53 0.21 29.97
C PHE A 64 17.64 0.64 31.14
N VAL A 65 17.33 1.94 31.25
CA VAL A 65 16.41 2.46 32.27
C VAL A 65 15.00 2.47 31.70
N ASN A 66 14.08 1.72 32.31
CA ASN A 66 12.66 1.73 31.95
C ASN A 66 11.99 3.00 32.46
N TYR A 67 11.43 3.81 31.56
CA TYR A 67 10.54 4.93 31.89
C TYR A 67 9.07 4.50 31.74
N TYR A 68 8.21 4.91 32.69
CA TYR A 68 6.83 4.48 32.82
C TYR A 68 5.81 5.28 31.98
N ASP A 69 4.68 4.65 31.60
CA ASP A 69 3.41 5.10 31.04
C ASP A 69 3.36 5.43 29.54
N VAL A 70 2.79 6.58 29.11
CA VAL A 70 2.68 6.98 27.68
C VAL A 70 4.04 6.91 26.98
N THR A 71 5.11 7.04 27.75
CA THR A 71 6.49 6.80 27.35
C THR A 71 6.74 5.36 26.86
N LYS A 72 6.15 4.36 27.52
CA LYS A 72 6.34 2.93 27.19
C LYS A 72 5.94 2.59 25.75
N GLN A 73 4.87 3.20 25.23
CA GLN A 73 4.40 2.92 23.86
C GLN A 73 5.38 3.44 22.79
N VAL A 74 5.98 4.62 23.02
CA VAL A 74 7.00 5.16 22.12
C VAL A 74 8.29 4.32 22.19
N GLN A 75 8.69 3.89 23.37
CA GLN A 75 9.83 2.97 23.57
C GLN A 75 9.62 1.66 22.82
N MET A 76 8.43 1.04 22.91
CA MET A 76 8.09 -0.17 22.16
C MET A 76 8.20 0.02 20.63
N LEU A 77 7.95 1.21 20.11
CA LEU A 77 8.12 1.50 18.68
C LEU A 77 9.62 1.58 18.30
N VAL A 78 10.46 2.12 19.18
CA VAL A 78 11.92 2.10 19.00
C VAL A 78 12.44 0.65 19.04
N ASP A 79 12.01 -0.16 20.00
CA ASP A 79 12.35 -1.59 20.08
C ASP A 79 11.95 -2.36 18.83
N LYS A 80 10.74 -2.11 18.29
CA LYS A 80 10.31 -2.69 17.02
C LYS A 80 11.23 -2.30 15.86
N SER A 81 11.73 -1.06 15.86
CA SER A 81 12.66 -0.59 14.83
C SER A 81 14.00 -1.33 14.91
N PHE A 82 14.53 -1.59 16.11
CA PHE A 82 15.73 -2.40 16.29
C PHE A 82 15.49 -3.87 15.95
N LYS A 83 14.36 -4.47 16.34
CA LYS A 83 14.00 -5.83 15.94
C LYS A 83 13.97 -5.98 14.41
N SER A 84 13.42 -5.00 13.71
CA SER A 84 13.41 -4.97 12.24
C SER A 84 14.82 -4.84 11.67
N TYR A 85 15.67 -4.02 12.28
CA TYR A 85 17.07 -3.87 11.90
C TYR A 85 17.83 -5.20 12.02
N PHE A 86 17.73 -5.89 13.16
CA PHE A 86 18.39 -7.20 13.37
C PHE A 86 17.83 -8.28 12.44
N ALA A 87 16.52 -8.29 12.20
CA ALA A 87 15.91 -9.22 11.24
C ALA A 87 16.46 -9.03 9.82
N LEU A 88 16.66 -7.77 9.38
CA LEU A 88 17.28 -7.47 8.09
C LEU A 88 18.76 -7.86 8.04
N LEU A 89 19.52 -7.65 9.12
CA LEU A 89 20.90 -8.12 9.22
C LEU A 89 21.00 -9.63 9.08
N LYS A 90 20.12 -10.38 9.77
CA LYS A 90 20.04 -11.84 9.65
C LYS A 90 19.70 -12.30 8.23
N LYS A 91 18.80 -11.61 7.52
CA LYS A 91 18.52 -11.90 6.11
C LYS A 91 19.73 -11.60 5.23
N LYS A 92 20.42 -10.49 5.49
CA LYS A 92 21.63 -10.13 4.75
C LYS A 92 22.76 -11.15 4.93
N SER A 93 22.97 -11.65 6.15
CA SER A 93 23.98 -12.69 6.41
C SER A 93 23.67 -14.02 5.72
N LYS A 94 22.39 -14.28 5.38
CA LYS A 94 21.96 -15.45 4.62
C LYS A 94 21.96 -15.24 3.09
N GLY A 95 22.35 -14.05 2.59
CA GLY A 95 22.27 -13.71 1.17
C GLY A 95 20.84 -13.40 0.65
N GLU A 96 19.86 -13.35 1.55
CA GLU A 96 18.44 -13.08 1.19
C GLU A 96 18.15 -11.57 1.00
N TYR A 97 19.14 -10.70 1.23
CA TYR A 97 18.95 -9.24 1.18
C TYR A 97 20.25 -8.51 0.82
N ASP A 98 20.31 -7.85 -0.35
CA ASP A 98 21.53 -7.24 -0.89
C ASP A 98 21.75 -5.78 -0.50
N LYS A 99 20.71 -5.09 -0.03
CA LYS A 99 20.81 -3.65 0.27
C LYS A 99 21.53 -3.38 1.59
N PRO A 100 22.21 -2.21 1.72
CA PRO A 100 22.85 -1.84 2.98
C PRO A 100 21.80 -1.66 4.09
N VAL A 101 21.96 -2.40 5.19
CA VAL A 101 21.13 -2.29 6.38
C VAL A 101 21.66 -1.15 7.23
N LYS A 102 20.80 -0.18 7.59
CA LYS A 102 21.16 1.01 8.36
C LYS A 102 20.43 1.03 9.70
N LEU A 103 21.12 1.44 10.74
CA LEU A 103 20.51 1.67 12.07
C LEU A 103 19.33 2.66 11.99
N PRO A 104 18.33 2.52 12.88
CA PRO A 104 17.27 3.50 13.01
C PRO A 104 17.83 4.90 13.19
N ARG A 105 17.29 5.90 12.46
CA ARG A 105 17.82 7.27 12.43
C ARG A 105 17.08 8.16 13.43
N TYR A 106 17.79 9.17 13.95
CA TYR A 106 17.16 10.26 14.68
C TYR A 106 16.23 11.06 13.77
N LEU A 107 15.13 11.50 14.34
CA LEU A 107 14.25 12.46 13.71
C LEU A 107 14.80 13.87 13.84
N ASP A 108 14.48 14.74 12.89
CA ASP A 108 14.92 16.14 12.89
C ASP A 108 14.61 16.83 14.22
N LYS A 109 15.56 17.62 14.71
CA LYS A 109 15.51 18.25 16.04
C LYS A 109 14.33 19.22 16.19
N THR A 110 14.06 20.02 15.18
CA THR A 110 13.06 21.12 15.22
C THR A 110 11.78 20.75 14.47
N LYS A 111 11.90 20.19 13.26
CA LYS A 111 10.79 19.92 12.33
C LYS A 111 10.23 18.51 12.45
N GLY A 112 10.96 17.59 13.09
CA GLY A 112 10.54 16.22 13.29
C GLY A 112 9.27 16.14 14.14
N ARG A 113 8.38 15.20 13.76
CA ARG A 113 7.17 14.82 14.50
C ARG A 113 7.08 13.31 14.52
N PHE A 114 6.56 12.76 15.61
CA PHE A 114 6.41 11.29 15.73
C PHE A 114 4.97 10.91 16.07
N VAL A 115 4.62 9.70 15.80
CA VAL A 115 3.30 9.15 16.15
C VAL A 115 3.12 9.11 17.66
N VAL A 116 1.92 9.49 18.13
CA VAL A 116 1.55 9.42 19.55
C VAL A 116 0.51 8.31 19.72
N PRO A 117 0.90 7.14 20.24
CA PRO A 117 -0.02 6.04 20.50
C PRO A 117 -0.70 6.22 21.86
N TYR A 118 -2.01 6.04 21.89
CA TYR A 118 -2.86 5.98 23.07
C TYR A 118 -3.44 4.57 23.16
N PRO A 119 -2.97 3.72 24.11
CA PRO A 119 -3.58 2.42 24.36
C PRO A 119 -4.99 2.59 24.96
N LYS A 120 -5.76 1.49 25.06
CA LYS A 120 -7.13 1.52 25.57
C LYS A 120 -7.25 2.16 26.97
N ASP A 121 -6.25 1.98 27.81
CA ASP A 121 -6.19 2.52 29.17
C ASP A 121 -5.99 4.04 29.21
N ALA A 122 -5.46 4.61 28.14
CA ALA A 122 -5.19 6.05 28.00
C ALA A 122 -6.28 6.81 27.23
N ILE A 123 -7.45 6.20 27.04
CA ILE A 123 -8.61 6.83 26.40
C ILE A 123 -9.85 6.69 27.27
N SER A 124 -10.75 7.66 27.19
CA SER A 124 -12.07 7.61 27.86
C SER A 124 -13.17 7.41 26.82
N LEU A 125 -14.03 6.40 27.06
CA LEU A 125 -15.18 6.02 26.24
C LEU A 125 -16.50 6.21 27.01
N LYS A 126 -16.52 7.16 27.99
CA LYS A 126 -17.68 7.43 28.86
C LYS A 126 -18.82 8.09 28.09
N THR A 127 -18.49 8.99 27.15
CA THR A 127 -19.48 9.67 26.32
C THR A 127 -19.77 8.81 25.09
N ALA A 128 -21.02 8.45 24.88
CA ALA A 128 -21.44 7.66 23.74
C ALA A 128 -21.08 8.38 22.42
N GLY A 129 -20.53 7.67 21.47
CA GLY A 129 -20.14 8.21 20.18
C GLY A 129 -18.89 9.08 20.18
N PHE A 130 -18.15 9.17 21.30
CA PHE A 130 -16.91 9.95 21.39
C PHE A 130 -15.77 9.18 22.05
N VAL A 131 -14.54 9.45 21.56
CA VAL A 131 -13.30 8.99 22.18
C VAL A 131 -12.53 10.22 22.67
N LYS A 132 -12.32 10.33 23.98
CA LYS A 132 -11.50 11.39 24.58
C LYS A 132 -10.12 10.86 24.93
N LEU A 133 -9.08 11.58 24.56
CA LEU A 133 -7.69 11.23 24.89
C LEU A 133 -7.34 11.75 26.30
N SER A 134 -6.77 10.88 27.13
CA SER A 134 -6.38 11.24 28.51
C SER A 134 -5.34 12.36 28.55
N LYS A 135 -5.48 13.28 29.53
CA LYS A 135 -4.58 14.43 29.74
C LYS A 135 -4.57 15.39 28.55
N THR A 136 -5.65 15.45 27.77
CA THR A 136 -5.84 16.39 26.65
C THR A 136 -7.31 16.82 26.57
N ASP A 137 -7.58 17.87 25.80
CA ASP A 137 -8.93 18.30 25.45
C ASP A 137 -9.44 17.65 24.15
N ILE A 138 -8.63 16.78 23.51
CA ILE A 138 -8.98 16.12 22.27
C ILE A 138 -10.10 15.11 22.51
N SER A 139 -11.25 15.39 21.92
CA SER A 139 -12.42 14.51 21.89
C SER A 139 -12.89 14.33 20.46
N ILE A 140 -12.87 13.09 19.96
CA ILE A 140 -13.16 12.78 18.56
C ILE A 140 -14.44 11.96 18.49
N PRO A 141 -15.40 12.35 17.60
CA PRO A 141 -16.57 11.52 17.35
C PRO A 141 -16.17 10.19 16.73
N THR A 142 -16.87 9.12 17.05
CA THR A 142 -16.62 7.79 16.46
C THR A 142 -17.93 7.05 16.25
N ARG A 143 -17.97 6.28 15.16
CA ARG A 143 -19.09 5.36 14.84
C ARG A 143 -18.82 3.95 15.34
N ILE A 144 -17.62 3.73 15.90
CA ILE A 144 -17.17 2.39 16.31
C ILE A 144 -17.72 2.10 17.73
N ASP A 145 -18.23 0.88 17.91
CA ASP A 145 -18.64 0.40 19.24
C ASP A 145 -17.42 0.44 20.18
N LYS A 146 -17.63 1.01 21.37
CA LYS A 146 -16.61 1.15 22.43
C LYS A 146 -15.92 -0.16 22.79
N ASP A 147 -16.63 -1.28 22.67
CA ASP A 147 -16.10 -2.59 23.03
C ASP A 147 -15.06 -3.09 22.02
N LEU A 148 -15.17 -2.66 20.78
CA LEU A 148 -14.24 -3.01 19.68
C LEU A 148 -12.99 -2.13 19.68
N ILE A 149 -13.05 -0.93 20.29
CA ILE A 149 -11.92 0.02 20.28
C ILE A 149 -10.78 -0.52 21.13
N VAL A 150 -9.58 -0.58 20.53
CA VAL A 150 -8.35 -1.06 21.17
C VAL A 150 -7.35 0.05 21.44
N GLY A 151 -7.53 1.22 20.86
CA GLY A 151 -6.67 2.38 21.10
C GLY A 151 -6.85 3.47 20.06
N VAL A 152 -6.08 4.54 20.22
CA VAL A 152 -6.06 5.68 19.31
C VAL A 152 -4.59 6.03 19.02
N ARG A 153 -4.31 6.61 17.86
CA ARG A 153 -2.99 7.19 17.60
C ARG A 153 -3.12 8.49 16.82
N ILE A 154 -2.28 9.46 17.17
CA ILE A 154 -2.10 10.70 16.42
C ILE A 154 -0.95 10.50 15.45
N VAL A 155 -1.21 10.62 14.15
CA VAL A 155 -0.24 10.34 13.07
C VAL A 155 0.08 11.63 12.34
N PRO A 156 1.33 12.13 12.39
CA PRO A 156 1.74 13.31 11.63
C PRO A 156 1.82 13.01 10.13
N LYS A 157 1.25 13.89 9.30
CA LYS A 157 1.20 13.80 7.82
C LYS A 157 1.72 15.05 7.13
N GLY A 158 2.81 15.61 7.63
CA GLY A 158 3.47 16.78 7.04
C GLY A 158 2.82 18.09 7.45
N ASN A 159 1.68 18.47 6.89
CA ASN A 159 0.95 19.72 7.17
C ASN A 159 -0.38 19.51 7.89
N HIS A 160 -0.71 18.28 8.27
CA HIS A 160 -1.92 17.95 9.04
C HIS A 160 -1.65 16.72 9.90
N TYR A 161 -2.57 16.44 10.80
CA TYR A 161 -2.56 15.22 11.61
C TYR A 161 -3.74 14.32 11.22
N ILE A 162 -3.58 13.02 11.42
CA ILE A 162 -4.69 12.07 11.37
C ILE A 162 -4.80 11.45 12.75
N ILE A 163 -5.97 11.57 13.37
CA ILE A 163 -6.30 10.78 14.54
C ILE A 163 -6.96 9.49 14.04
N GLU A 164 -6.34 8.37 14.35
CA GLU A 164 -6.79 7.04 13.96
C GLU A 164 -7.36 6.33 15.18
N VAL A 165 -8.66 6.02 15.16
CA VAL A 165 -9.30 5.14 16.15
C VAL A 165 -9.11 3.71 15.66
N LEU A 166 -8.41 2.91 16.45
CA LEU A 166 -8.11 1.51 16.12
C LEU A 166 -9.18 0.62 16.75
N TYR A 167 -9.70 -0.33 15.96
CA TYR A 167 -10.73 -1.25 16.44
C TYR A 167 -10.52 -2.64 15.84
N ASP A 168 -10.88 -3.66 16.60
CA ASP A 168 -10.72 -5.04 16.23
C ASP A 168 -12.02 -5.61 15.66
N VAL A 169 -11.91 -6.30 14.52
CA VAL A 169 -13.01 -7.04 13.87
C VAL A 169 -12.62 -8.50 13.78
N VAL A 170 -13.55 -9.39 14.12
CA VAL A 170 -13.36 -10.82 13.95
C VAL A 170 -13.53 -11.16 12.48
N LYS A 171 -12.53 -11.79 11.90
CA LYS A 171 -12.60 -12.31 10.54
C LYS A 171 -13.47 -13.58 10.50
N PRO A 172 -14.27 -13.79 9.46
CA PRO A 172 -14.89 -15.09 9.20
C PRO A 172 -13.79 -16.16 8.99
N THR A 173 -14.12 -17.39 9.23
CA THR A 173 -13.25 -18.53 8.86
C THR A 173 -13.15 -18.58 7.34
N ILE A 174 -11.93 -18.65 6.82
CA ILE A 174 -11.70 -18.77 5.38
C ILE A 174 -11.53 -20.25 5.08
N GLU A 175 -12.45 -20.80 4.29
CA GLU A 175 -12.31 -22.12 3.72
C GLU A 175 -11.64 -21.98 2.35
N VAL A 176 -10.61 -22.78 2.12
CA VAL A 176 -9.90 -22.79 0.83
C VAL A 176 -10.72 -23.62 -0.14
N ASP A 177 -11.27 -22.96 -1.15
CA ASP A 177 -12.09 -23.59 -2.19
C ASP A 177 -11.76 -22.94 -3.54
N TYR A 178 -11.57 -23.76 -4.55
CA TYR A 178 -11.20 -23.35 -5.91
C TYR A 178 -12.33 -23.60 -6.93
N SER A 179 -13.52 -23.99 -6.49
CA SER A 179 -14.68 -24.19 -7.37
C SER A 179 -15.16 -22.89 -8.03
N ARG A 180 -15.04 -21.77 -7.31
CA ARG A 180 -15.43 -20.42 -7.77
C ARG A 180 -14.27 -19.46 -7.54
N VAL A 181 -13.54 -19.20 -8.62
CA VAL A 181 -12.28 -18.45 -8.57
C VAL A 181 -12.35 -17.17 -9.38
N ALA A 182 -11.59 -16.19 -8.94
CA ALA A 182 -11.33 -14.97 -9.70
C ALA A 182 -9.83 -14.68 -9.74
N PHE A 183 -9.34 -14.23 -10.89
CA PHE A 183 -7.95 -13.89 -11.13
C PHE A 183 -7.82 -12.41 -11.41
N VAL A 184 -6.78 -11.79 -10.89
CA VAL A 184 -6.58 -10.34 -10.99
C VAL A 184 -5.19 -10.03 -11.53
N ASP A 185 -5.13 -9.36 -12.68
CA ASP A 185 -3.91 -8.81 -13.26
C ASP A 185 -3.84 -7.30 -12.99
N PRO A 186 -2.89 -6.81 -12.18
CA PRO A 186 -2.71 -5.39 -11.92
C PRO A 186 -1.94 -4.70 -13.05
N GLY A 187 -2.56 -3.73 -13.71
CA GLY A 187 -1.99 -3.08 -14.88
C GLY A 187 -1.95 -1.54 -14.80
N LEU A 188 -1.44 -0.95 -15.88
CA LEU A 188 -1.26 0.49 -16.01
C LEU A 188 -2.47 1.18 -16.68
N ASN A 189 -2.99 0.62 -17.76
CA ASN A 189 -4.13 1.16 -18.49
C ASN A 189 -5.45 0.67 -17.90
N ASN A 190 -5.50 -0.59 -17.62
CA ASN A 190 -6.47 -1.20 -16.74
C ASN A 190 -5.79 -1.37 -15.38
N LEU A 191 -6.32 -0.73 -14.34
CA LEU A 191 -5.77 -0.78 -12.98
C LEU A 191 -5.80 -2.22 -12.45
N MET A 192 -6.86 -2.93 -12.78
CA MET A 192 -7.04 -4.35 -12.55
C MET A 192 -7.85 -4.94 -13.71
N THR A 193 -7.42 -6.06 -14.23
CA THR A 193 -8.21 -6.94 -15.09
C THR A 193 -8.63 -8.13 -14.26
N VAL A 194 -9.92 -8.39 -14.16
CA VAL A 194 -10.47 -9.46 -13.33
C VAL A 194 -11.16 -10.47 -14.24
N THR A 195 -10.77 -11.74 -14.12
CA THR A 195 -11.36 -12.88 -14.83
C THR A 195 -11.88 -13.91 -13.84
N SER A 196 -12.84 -14.73 -14.23
CA SER A 196 -13.46 -15.73 -13.36
C SER A 196 -14.04 -16.89 -14.18
N ASN A 197 -14.29 -18.02 -13.52
CA ASN A 197 -15.04 -19.13 -14.08
C ASN A 197 -16.57 -19.00 -13.94
N VAL A 198 -17.07 -17.85 -13.42
CA VAL A 198 -18.52 -17.65 -13.17
C VAL A 198 -19.07 -16.30 -13.65
N PHE A 199 -18.22 -15.40 -14.18
CA PHE A 199 -18.64 -14.13 -14.77
C PHE A 199 -17.66 -13.64 -15.83
N ASN A 200 -18.15 -12.79 -16.74
CA ASN A 200 -17.34 -12.19 -17.80
C ASN A 200 -16.31 -11.19 -17.27
N PRO A 201 -15.17 -11.02 -17.97
CA PRO A 201 -14.06 -10.20 -17.48
C PRO A 201 -14.44 -8.75 -17.20
N ILE A 202 -13.85 -8.19 -16.15
CA ILE A 202 -14.02 -6.80 -15.75
C ILE A 202 -12.68 -6.06 -15.84
N LEU A 203 -12.66 -4.96 -16.57
CA LEU A 203 -11.50 -4.09 -16.75
C LEU A 203 -11.68 -2.79 -15.98
N TYR A 204 -11.02 -2.63 -14.84
CA TYR A 204 -11.06 -1.38 -14.08
C TYR A 204 -10.09 -0.35 -14.67
N ASN A 205 -10.62 0.81 -15.06
CA ASN A 205 -9.86 1.83 -15.75
C ASN A 205 -8.71 2.42 -14.88
N GLY A 206 -7.47 2.38 -15.39
CA GLY A 206 -6.27 2.95 -14.75
C GLY A 206 -5.97 4.40 -15.12
N LYS A 207 -6.65 4.95 -16.14
CA LYS A 207 -6.43 6.34 -16.60
C LYS A 207 -6.61 7.40 -15.51
N PRO A 208 -7.59 7.29 -14.57
CA PRO A 208 -7.72 8.23 -13.47
C PRO A 208 -6.47 8.33 -12.61
N VAL A 209 -5.85 7.20 -12.27
CA VAL A 209 -4.61 7.19 -11.48
C VAL A 209 -3.44 7.83 -12.23
N LYS A 210 -3.34 7.59 -13.53
CA LYS A 210 -2.35 8.25 -14.40
C LYS A 210 -2.53 9.75 -14.41
N SER A 211 -3.75 10.24 -14.61
CA SER A 211 -4.09 11.67 -14.65
C SER A 211 -3.72 12.36 -13.33
N ILE A 212 -4.07 11.74 -12.18
CA ILE A 212 -3.71 12.26 -10.86
C ILE A 212 -2.18 12.35 -10.69
N ASN A 213 -1.44 11.32 -11.12
CA ASN A 213 0.01 11.31 -11.06
C ASN A 213 0.64 12.39 -11.97
N GLN A 214 0.17 12.50 -13.20
CA GLN A 214 0.66 13.51 -14.16
C GLN A 214 0.42 14.92 -13.67
N LEU A 215 -0.77 15.22 -13.15
CA LEU A 215 -1.09 16.52 -12.57
C LEU A 215 -0.18 16.87 -11.38
N ALA A 216 0.03 15.91 -10.48
CA ALA A 216 0.91 16.12 -9.34
C ALA A 216 2.36 16.36 -9.77
N ASN A 217 2.87 15.57 -10.73
CA ASN A 217 4.21 15.73 -11.29
C ASN A 217 4.38 17.10 -11.97
N LYS A 218 3.41 17.51 -12.82
CA LYS A 218 3.41 18.80 -13.50
C LYS A 218 3.44 19.96 -12.50
N ASN A 219 2.60 19.91 -11.48
CA ASN A 219 2.55 20.92 -10.43
C ASN A 219 3.83 20.96 -9.58
N ALA A 220 4.41 19.80 -9.26
CA ALA A 220 5.67 19.72 -8.52
C ALA A 220 6.85 20.25 -9.35
N SER A 221 6.95 19.90 -10.63
CA SER A 221 7.98 20.39 -11.55
C SER A 221 7.89 21.90 -11.78
N LYS A 222 6.69 22.45 -12.00
CA LYS A 222 6.48 23.91 -12.10
C LYS A 222 6.99 24.63 -10.84
N ARG A 223 6.73 24.09 -9.66
CA ARG A 223 7.22 24.64 -8.39
C ARG A 223 8.74 24.52 -8.23
N GLN A 224 9.32 23.44 -8.71
CA GLN A 224 10.77 23.25 -8.68
C GLN A 224 11.46 24.20 -9.64
N GLY A 225 10.92 24.43 -10.84
CA GLY A 225 11.41 25.39 -11.83
C GLY A 225 11.41 26.82 -11.29
N LEU A 226 10.37 27.22 -10.53
CA LEU A 226 10.30 28.54 -9.90
C LEU A 226 11.33 28.76 -8.75
N ARG A 227 11.98 27.69 -8.28
CA ARG A 227 12.94 27.71 -7.18
C ARG A 227 14.37 27.47 -7.61
N SER A 228 14.56 26.82 -8.75
CA SER A 228 15.88 26.60 -9.33
C SER A 228 16.29 27.86 -10.07
N PRO A 229 17.42 28.51 -9.72
CA PRO A 229 17.94 29.58 -10.57
C PRO A 229 18.12 29.00 -11.98
N TRP A 230 17.73 29.78 -12.97
CA TRP A 230 17.90 29.42 -14.37
C TRP A 230 19.36 29.04 -14.63
N LYS A 231 19.64 27.82 -15.01
CA LYS A 231 20.94 27.39 -15.50
C LYS A 231 20.94 27.62 -17.00
N PRO A 232 21.76 28.54 -17.53
CA PRO A 232 21.90 28.68 -18.97
C PRO A 232 22.31 27.34 -19.57
N ASN A 233 21.74 27.02 -20.71
CA ASN A 233 22.03 25.78 -21.45
C ASN A 233 23.48 25.86 -21.93
N THR A 234 24.44 25.25 -21.22
CA THR A 234 25.88 25.31 -21.49
C THR A 234 26.29 24.45 -22.68
N LYS A 235 25.52 24.43 -23.76
CA LYS A 235 25.92 23.90 -25.06
C LYS A 235 26.59 24.94 -25.97
N THR A 236 26.79 26.16 -25.52
CA THR A 236 27.60 27.16 -26.21
C THR A 236 29.05 27.03 -25.78
N LYS A 237 29.93 26.82 -26.79
CA LYS A 237 31.38 26.59 -26.69
C LYS A 237 32.21 27.83 -26.28
N ASN A 238 31.71 28.76 -25.48
CA ASN A 238 32.49 29.87 -24.96
C ASN A 238 32.68 29.74 -23.45
N LYS A 239 33.84 29.26 -23.08
CA LYS A 239 34.28 28.97 -21.69
C LYS A 239 34.67 30.17 -20.87
N ASP A 240 34.66 31.38 -21.40
CA ASP A 240 35.16 32.54 -20.71
C ASP A 240 34.05 33.52 -20.37
N ARG A 241 33.85 33.73 -19.09
CA ARG A 241 32.94 34.68 -18.40
C ARG A 241 31.54 34.18 -18.09
N VAL A 242 31.45 33.31 -17.10
CA VAL A 242 30.25 33.25 -16.28
C VAL A 242 30.72 33.45 -14.83
N GLN A 243 30.56 34.65 -14.29
CA GLN A 243 30.54 34.87 -12.85
C GLN A 243 29.42 33.99 -12.29
N GLN A 244 29.80 32.99 -11.53
CA GLN A 244 28.87 32.17 -10.78
C GLN A 244 28.28 33.06 -9.69
N VAL A 245 27.10 33.61 -9.95
CA VAL A 245 26.25 34.10 -8.87
C VAL A 245 25.77 32.88 -8.12
N ILE A 246 26.50 32.49 -7.08
CA ILE A 246 26.13 31.44 -6.14
C ILE A 246 25.01 32.05 -5.30
N PHE A 247 23.77 31.89 -5.77
CA PHE A 247 22.61 32.03 -4.88
C PHE A 247 22.72 30.93 -3.83
N PRO A 248 22.69 31.27 -2.52
CA PRO A 248 22.70 30.26 -1.49
C PRO A 248 21.56 29.28 -1.81
N ARG A 249 21.89 27.99 -1.94
CA ARG A 249 20.89 26.93 -1.95
C ARG A 249 20.06 27.12 -0.69
N LEU A 250 18.90 27.73 -0.84
CA LEU A 250 17.87 27.62 0.18
C LEU A 250 17.66 26.11 0.34
N GLU A 251 18.19 25.58 1.44
CA GLU A 251 18.02 24.17 1.79
C GLU A 251 16.58 23.79 1.53
N SER A 252 16.39 22.76 0.73
CA SER A 252 15.12 22.37 0.17
C SER A 252 14.18 21.84 1.25
N ASP A 253 13.65 22.73 2.05
CA ASP A 253 12.36 22.45 2.64
C ASP A 253 11.40 22.23 1.47
N LYS A 254 11.01 20.98 1.28
CA LYS A 254 9.86 20.71 0.42
C LYS A 254 8.76 21.63 0.93
N SER A 255 8.50 22.74 0.23
CA SER A 255 7.62 23.78 0.77
C SER A 255 6.31 23.15 1.21
N LYS A 256 5.62 23.78 2.13
CA LYS A 256 4.25 23.39 2.54
C LYS A 256 3.38 23.07 1.31
N LEU A 257 3.53 23.86 0.23
CA LEU A 257 2.83 23.66 -1.04
C LEU A 257 3.22 22.37 -1.77
N THR A 258 4.50 22.02 -1.84
CA THR A 258 4.92 20.75 -2.48
C THR A 258 4.43 19.56 -1.67
N ARG A 259 4.46 19.62 -0.34
CA ARG A 259 3.88 18.59 0.54
C ARG A 259 2.38 18.47 0.33
N SER A 260 1.67 19.58 0.18
CA SER A 260 0.22 19.61 -0.11
C SER A 260 -0.11 18.93 -1.44
N ILE A 261 0.67 19.19 -2.52
CA ILE A 261 0.50 18.53 -3.83
C ILE A 261 0.57 17.01 -3.68
N TRP A 262 1.61 16.50 -3.00
CA TRP A 262 1.78 15.06 -2.81
C TRP A 262 0.75 14.44 -1.87
N SER A 263 0.30 15.18 -0.85
CA SER A 263 -0.77 14.74 0.04
C SER A 263 -2.10 14.63 -0.71
N LYS A 264 -2.49 15.67 -1.47
CA LYS A 264 -3.70 15.66 -2.30
C LYS A 264 -3.68 14.51 -3.32
N ARG A 265 -2.53 14.32 -4.01
CA ARG A 265 -2.34 13.17 -4.91
C ARG A 265 -2.59 11.85 -4.19
N SER A 266 -1.96 11.64 -3.03
CA SER A 266 -2.08 10.39 -2.30
C SER A 266 -3.50 10.13 -1.81
N ASN A 267 -4.20 11.17 -1.36
CA ASN A 267 -5.59 11.05 -0.91
C ASN A 267 -6.52 10.68 -2.07
N ARG A 268 -6.38 11.31 -3.25
CA ARG A 268 -7.19 10.99 -4.43
C ARG A 268 -6.95 9.57 -4.95
N ILE A 269 -5.68 9.12 -4.97
CA ILE A 269 -5.37 7.73 -5.35
C ILE A 269 -5.96 6.74 -4.35
N ASN A 270 -5.88 7.05 -3.05
CA ASN A 270 -6.46 6.19 -2.01
C ASN A 270 -7.98 6.09 -2.14
N ASP A 271 -8.65 7.21 -2.36
CA ASP A 271 -10.10 7.25 -2.57
C ASP A 271 -10.49 6.38 -3.78
N TYR A 272 -9.80 6.57 -4.91
CA TYR A 272 -10.04 5.76 -6.09
C TYR A 272 -9.81 4.26 -5.86
N PHE A 273 -8.73 3.90 -5.17
CA PHE A 273 -8.46 2.49 -4.83
C PHE A 273 -9.53 1.90 -3.91
N HIS A 274 -10.00 2.65 -2.92
CA HIS A 274 -11.08 2.20 -2.05
C HIS A 274 -12.37 1.98 -2.83
N LYS A 275 -12.74 2.90 -3.74
CA LYS A 275 -13.93 2.77 -4.59
C LYS A 275 -13.85 1.56 -5.51
N VAL A 276 -12.72 1.41 -6.23
CA VAL A 276 -12.49 0.27 -7.14
C VAL A 276 -12.50 -1.05 -6.40
N THR A 277 -11.76 -1.17 -5.30
CA THR A 277 -11.70 -2.43 -4.53
C THR A 277 -13.03 -2.74 -3.83
N THR A 278 -13.81 -1.74 -3.40
CA THR A 278 -15.16 -1.98 -2.85
C THR A 278 -16.11 -2.47 -3.93
N ASN A 279 -16.10 -1.84 -5.12
CA ASN A 279 -16.92 -2.28 -6.24
C ASN A 279 -16.59 -3.73 -6.65
N LEU A 280 -15.29 -4.05 -6.73
CA LEU A 280 -14.84 -5.42 -6.99
C LEU A 280 -15.34 -6.39 -5.89
N MET A 281 -15.17 -6.04 -4.60
CA MET A 281 -15.64 -6.91 -3.51
C MET A 281 -17.14 -7.19 -3.57
N ASN A 282 -17.96 -6.16 -3.84
CA ASN A 282 -19.40 -6.35 -4.00
C ASN A 282 -19.71 -7.33 -5.13
N HIS A 283 -18.95 -7.28 -6.24
CA HIS A 283 -19.11 -8.20 -7.37
C HIS A 283 -18.66 -9.61 -7.02
N LEU A 284 -17.53 -9.76 -6.33
CA LEU A 284 -17.02 -11.07 -5.89
C LEU A 284 -18.00 -11.76 -4.91
N VAL A 285 -18.53 -11.01 -3.95
CA VAL A 285 -19.52 -11.53 -2.99
C VAL A 285 -20.83 -11.90 -3.68
N LEU A 286 -21.32 -11.08 -4.63
CA LEU A 286 -22.54 -11.36 -5.41
C LEU A 286 -22.43 -12.68 -6.18
N HIS A 287 -21.24 -12.99 -6.70
CA HIS A 287 -20.97 -14.22 -7.45
C HIS A 287 -20.40 -15.35 -6.58
N ASP A 288 -20.45 -15.22 -5.25
CA ASP A 288 -19.99 -16.23 -4.29
C ASP A 288 -18.56 -16.74 -4.57
N ILE A 289 -17.63 -15.83 -4.92
CA ILE A 289 -16.23 -16.19 -5.17
C ILE A 289 -15.58 -16.65 -3.87
N LYS A 290 -14.91 -17.79 -3.91
CA LYS A 290 -14.23 -18.40 -2.76
C LYS A 290 -12.75 -18.05 -2.70
N THR A 291 -12.09 -18.00 -3.85
CA THR A 291 -10.64 -17.70 -3.93
C THR A 291 -10.36 -16.63 -4.98
N VAL A 292 -9.51 -15.67 -4.59
CA VAL A 292 -8.96 -14.64 -5.48
C VAL A 292 -7.45 -14.83 -5.59
N VAL A 293 -6.94 -14.97 -6.82
CA VAL A 293 -5.50 -15.02 -7.11
C VAL A 293 -5.10 -13.73 -7.81
N MET A 294 -4.15 -13.00 -7.23
CA MET A 294 -3.65 -11.74 -7.78
C MET A 294 -2.19 -11.85 -8.21
N GLY A 295 -1.90 -11.47 -9.45
CA GLY A 295 -0.53 -11.42 -9.97
C GLY A 295 0.28 -10.31 -9.32
N HIS A 296 1.52 -10.58 -8.96
CA HIS A 296 2.47 -9.56 -8.55
C HIS A 296 3.91 -10.08 -8.53
N ASN A 297 4.79 -9.41 -9.27
CA ASN A 297 6.22 -9.68 -9.19
C ASN A 297 6.88 -8.79 -8.14
N VAL A 298 7.46 -9.42 -7.12
CA VAL A 298 8.24 -8.73 -6.09
C VAL A 298 9.48 -8.13 -6.73
N GLY A 299 9.67 -6.80 -6.62
CA GLY A 299 10.82 -6.11 -7.21
C GLY A 299 10.64 -5.61 -8.65
N GLN A 300 9.50 -5.86 -9.30
CA GLN A 300 9.18 -5.45 -10.68
C GLN A 300 9.48 -3.97 -11.02
N LYS A 301 9.56 -3.11 -10.01
CA LYS A 301 9.86 -1.68 -10.19
C LYS A 301 11.36 -1.34 -10.11
N GLN A 302 12.24 -2.28 -9.81
CA GLN A 302 13.63 -1.96 -9.46
C GLN A 302 14.53 -1.78 -10.67
N ASP A 303 14.34 -2.51 -11.78
CA ASP A 303 15.20 -2.47 -12.96
C ASP A 303 14.45 -2.27 -14.27
N ILE A 304 13.24 -1.64 -14.19
CA ILE A 304 12.43 -1.40 -15.37
C ILE A 304 13.00 -0.25 -16.19
N ASN A 305 13.39 -0.54 -17.42
CA ASN A 305 13.78 0.44 -18.43
C ASN A 305 12.77 0.45 -19.60
N LEU A 306 11.58 0.98 -19.35
CA LEU A 306 10.51 1.16 -20.35
C LEU A 306 10.51 2.58 -20.96
N GLY A 307 11.62 3.31 -20.82
CA GLY A 307 11.73 4.72 -21.17
C GLY A 307 11.20 5.66 -20.06
N ASN A 308 11.74 6.89 -20.02
CA ASN A 308 11.52 7.83 -18.92
C ASN A 308 10.03 8.11 -18.61
N PHE A 309 9.19 8.26 -19.63
CA PHE A 309 7.77 8.57 -19.47
C PHE A 309 6.97 7.39 -18.92
N THR A 310 7.21 6.18 -19.43
CA THR A 310 6.50 4.97 -18.99
C THR A 310 6.95 4.57 -17.58
N ASN A 311 8.26 4.66 -17.30
CA ASN A 311 8.82 4.42 -15.97
C ASN A 311 8.20 5.36 -14.93
N GLN A 312 8.10 6.66 -15.22
CA GLN A 312 7.50 7.64 -14.32
C GLN A 312 6.03 7.32 -14.01
N ASN A 313 5.27 6.87 -15.00
CA ASN A 313 3.87 6.50 -14.82
C ASN A 313 3.72 5.20 -14.00
N PHE A 314 4.52 4.18 -14.31
CA PHE A 314 4.45 2.87 -13.67
C PHE A 314 4.96 2.88 -12.22
N VAL A 315 6.12 3.49 -11.97
CA VAL A 315 6.73 3.56 -10.63
C VAL A 315 5.85 4.32 -9.63
N ASN A 316 5.08 5.30 -10.10
CA ASN A 316 4.23 6.13 -9.24
C ASN A 316 2.90 5.47 -8.83
N ILE A 317 2.51 4.31 -9.39
CA ILE A 317 1.31 3.60 -8.92
C ILE A 317 1.67 2.73 -7.71
N PRO A 318 1.04 2.94 -6.53
CA PRO A 318 1.35 2.17 -5.34
C PRO A 318 0.61 0.81 -5.35
N PHE A 319 1.01 -0.13 -6.25
CA PHE A 319 0.36 -1.45 -6.37
C PHE A 319 0.34 -2.24 -5.06
N THR A 320 1.42 -2.21 -4.27
CA THR A 320 1.45 -2.88 -2.96
C THR A 320 0.29 -2.42 -2.07
N LYS A 321 -0.08 -1.13 -2.16
CA LYS A 321 -1.22 -0.60 -1.39
C LYS A 321 -2.56 -1.11 -1.95
N LEU A 322 -2.70 -1.22 -3.27
CA LEU A 322 -3.89 -1.78 -3.91
C LEU A 322 -4.07 -3.25 -3.50
N ILE A 323 -2.99 -4.03 -3.53
CA ILE A 323 -2.95 -5.43 -3.09
C ILE A 323 -3.40 -5.53 -1.63
N SER A 324 -2.76 -4.78 -0.71
CA SER A 324 -3.13 -4.80 0.71
C SER A 324 -4.58 -4.36 0.96
N MET A 325 -5.13 -3.44 0.13
CA MET A 325 -6.53 -3.05 0.24
C MET A 325 -7.49 -4.16 -0.21
N LEU A 326 -7.16 -4.89 -1.24
CA LEU A 326 -7.96 -6.03 -1.70
C LEU A 326 -7.85 -7.20 -0.71
N GLU A 327 -6.64 -7.51 -0.26
CA GLU A 327 -6.35 -8.56 0.72
C GLU A 327 -7.20 -8.42 2.00
N TYR A 328 -7.14 -7.26 2.69
CA TYR A 328 -7.91 -7.13 3.93
C TYR A 328 -9.43 -7.16 3.70
N LYS A 329 -9.92 -6.69 2.55
CA LYS A 329 -11.33 -6.76 2.20
C LYS A 329 -11.78 -8.19 1.91
N CYS A 330 -10.96 -8.97 1.20
CA CYS A 330 -11.18 -10.41 1.01
C CYS A 330 -11.24 -11.14 2.37
N GLN A 331 -10.29 -10.85 3.27
CA GLN A 331 -10.28 -11.41 4.62
C GLN A 331 -11.56 -11.08 5.43
N LEU A 332 -12.09 -9.86 5.28
CA LEU A 332 -13.34 -9.46 5.93
C LEU A 332 -14.58 -10.15 5.33
N ALA A 333 -14.53 -10.50 4.05
CA ALA A 333 -15.60 -11.20 3.36
C ALA A 333 -15.50 -12.74 3.45
N GLY A 334 -14.43 -13.28 4.08
CA GLY A 334 -14.21 -14.73 4.14
C GLY A 334 -13.68 -15.33 2.82
N ILE A 335 -13.17 -14.50 1.92
CA ILE A 335 -12.62 -14.92 0.63
C ILE A 335 -11.12 -15.21 0.81
N ASN A 336 -10.66 -16.36 0.35
CA ASN A 336 -9.24 -16.70 0.29
C ASN A 336 -8.53 -15.78 -0.72
N PHE A 337 -7.42 -15.16 -0.31
CA PHE A 337 -6.65 -14.23 -1.15
C PHE A 337 -5.20 -14.69 -1.25
N VAL A 338 -4.74 -14.90 -2.49
CA VAL A 338 -3.39 -15.36 -2.79
C VAL A 338 -2.71 -14.41 -3.74
N VAL A 339 -1.42 -14.14 -3.50
CA VAL A 339 -0.55 -13.41 -4.44
C VAL A 339 0.36 -14.40 -5.14
N SER A 340 0.30 -14.43 -6.48
CA SER A 340 1.07 -15.32 -7.33
C SER A 340 2.08 -14.56 -8.17
N GLU A 341 3.16 -15.21 -8.52
CA GLU A 341 4.17 -14.70 -9.45
C GLU A 341 3.62 -14.72 -10.89
N GLU A 342 3.83 -13.62 -11.64
CA GLU A 342 3.23 -13.38 -12.96
C GLU A 342 4.20 -13.46 -14.16
N SER A 343 5.41 -14.01 -13.99
CA SER A 343 6.37 -14.10 -15.11
C SER A 343 5.82 -14.95 -16.24
N TYR A 344 6.00 -14.44 -17.47
CA TYR A 344 5.59 -15.03 -18.76
C TYR A 344 4.06 -15.10 -18.99
N THR A 345 3.21 -14.78 -18.04
CA THR A 345 1.74 -14.91 -18.17
C THR A 345 1.14 -14.03 -19.27
N SER A 346 1.76 -12.92 -19.62
CA SER A 346 1.31 -12.03 -20.70
C SER A 346 1.81 -12.44 -22.10
N LEU A 347 2.74 -13.39 -22.18
CA LEU A 347 3.35 -13.84 -23.44
C LEU A 347 2.72 -15.13 -23.93
N CYS A 348 2.43 -16.07 -23.01
CA CYS A 348 1.87 -17.37 -23.33
C CYS A 348 0.38 -17.30 -23.65
N SER A 349 -0.10 -18.16 -24.53
CA SER A 349 -1.52 -18.26 -24.88
C SER A 349 -2.30 -19.12 -23.87
N PHE A 350 -3.32 -18.52 -23.23
CA PHE A 350 -4.20 -19.26 -22.34
C PHE A 350 -5.08 -20.27 -23.10
N VAL A 351 -5.62 -19.86 -24.25
CA VAL A 351 -6.53 -20.68 -25.07
C VAL A 351 -5.85 -21.94 -25.58
N ASP A 352 -4.58 -21.79 -26.02
CA ASP A 352 -3.79 -22.89 -26.57
C ASP A 352 -3.16 -23.76 -25.47
N LYS A 353 -3.46 -23.53 -24.19
CA LYS A 353 -2.82 -24.20 -23.03
C LYS A 353 -1.30 -24.21 -23.08
N GLU A 354 -0.69 -23.16 -23.66
CA GLU A 354 0.74 -23.04 -23.77
C GLU A 354 1.40 -23.01 -22.39
N ASP A 355 2.48 -23.78 -22.19
CA ASP A 355 3.21 -23.82 -20.91
C ASP A 355 3.69 -22.42 -20.50
N ILE A 356 3.50 -22.04 -19.22
CA ILE A 356 3.84 -20.69 -18.76
C ILE A 356 5.32 -20.61 -18.36
N CYS A 357 6.19 -20.57 -19.37
CA CYS A 357 7.63 -20.45 -19.21
C CYS A 357 8.24 -19.58 -20.33
N LYS A 358 9.56 -19.50 -20.37
CA LYS A 358 10.27 -18.82 -21.47
C LYS A 358 10.37 -19.73 -22.68
N HIS A 359 9.75 -19.33 -23.79
CA HIS A 359 9.85 -19.99 -25.07
C HIS A 359 10.76 -19.25 -26.04
N LYS A 360 11.32 -19.93 -27.03
CA LYS A 360 11.99 -19.31 -28.20
C LYS A 360 10.93 -18.70 -29.13
N GLU A 361 9.83 -19.42 -29.34
CA GLU A 361 8.67 -18.99 -30.10
C GLU A 361 7.42 -19.30 -29.28
N TYR A 362 6.47 -18.37 -29.24
CA TYR A 362 5.21 -18.50 -28.53
C TYR A 362 4.10 -18.89 -29.50
N PHE A 363 3.10 -19.64 -29.02
CA PHE A 363 1.95 -20.06 -29.84
C PHE A 363 1.07 -18.90 -30.27
N GLY A 364 1.00 -17.88 -29.46
CA GLY A 364 0.28 -16.66 -29.77
C GLY A 364 1.16 -15.41 -29.74
N ASN A 365 0.64 -14.31 -30.24
CA ASN A 365 1.35 -13.04 -30.20
C ASN A 365 0.43 -11.85 -29.92
N ARG A 366 1.02 -10.80 -29.37
CA ARG A 366 0.31 -9.53 -29.17
C ARG A 366 0.33 -8.75 -30.47
N VAL A 367 -0.81 -8.66 -31.15
CA VAL A 367 -0.97 -7.96 -32.45
C VAL A 367 -0.93 -6.47 -32.25
N GLU A 368 -1.71 -5.97 -31.25
CA GLU A 368 -1.79 -4.58 -30.88
C GLU A 368 -1.85 -4.45 -29.35
N ARG A 369 -1.77 -3.20 -28.88
CA ARG A 369 -1.94 -2.93 -27.47
C ARG A 369 -3.36 -3.32 -27.00
N GLY A 370 -3.47 -4.34 -26.16
CA GLY A 370 -4.75 -4.86 -25.65
C GLY A 370 -5.36 -5.96 -26.50
N LEU A 371 -4.71 -6.40 -27.60
CA LEU A 371 -5.18 -7.46 -28.47
C LEU A 371 -4.13 -8.56 -28.60
N PHE A 372 -4.52 -9.79 -28.31
CA PHE A 372 -3.69 -10.99 -28.41
C PHE A 372 -4.31 -11.96 -29.41
N ARG A 373 -3.50 -12.54 -30.29
CA ARG A 373 -3.90 -13.55 -31.28
C ARG A 373 -3.37 -14.90 -30.85
N THR A 374 -4.23 -15.89 -30.78
CA THR A 374 -3.90 -17.28 -30.49
C THR A 374 -3.29 -17.98 -31.72
N SER A 375 -2.81 -19.22 -31.57
CA SER A 375 -2.29 -20.04 -32.68
C SER A 375 -3.34 -20.28 -33.78
N LEU A 376 -4.62 -20.42 -33.39
CA LEU A 376 -5.74 -20.59 -34.30
C LEU A 376 -6.30 -19.28 -34.90
N GLY A 377 -5.63 -18.17 -34.68
CA GLY A 377 -6.02 -16.86 -35.18
C GLY A 377 -7.14 -16.18 -34.39
N VAL A 378 -7.62 -16.72 -33.29
CA VAL A 378 -8.65 -16.14 -32.44
C VAL A 378 -8.10 -14.90 -31.75
N LEU A 379 -8.84 -13.80 -31.78
CA LEU A 379 -8.46 -12.54 -31.15
C LEU A 379 -9.13 -12.42 -29.78
N ILE A 380 -8.32 -12.21 -28.74
CA ILE A 380 -8.76 -12.03 -27.35
C ILE A 380 -8.15 -10.77 -26.75
N ASN A 381 -8.74 -10.26 -25.66
CA ASN A 381 -8.14 -9.15 -24.94
C ASN A 381 -6.84 -9.62 -24.26
N ALA A 382 -5.74 -8.92 -24.51
CA ALA A 382 -4.41 -9.31 -24.02
C ALA A 382 -4.28 -9.26 -22.49
N ASP A 383 -4.98 -8.35 -21.81
CA ASP A 383 -4.95 -8.25 -20.35
C ASP A 383 -5.86 -9.36 -19.73
N VAL A 384 -6.90 -9.81 -20.43
CA VAL A 384 -7.70 -10.99 -20.07
C VAL A 384 -6.87 -12.26 -20.19
N ASN A 385 -6.11 -12.42 -21.29
CA ASN A 385 -5.17 -13.54 -21.45
C ASN A 385 -4.16 -13.62 -20.29
N GLY A 386 -3.55 -12.49 -19.94
CA GLY A 386 -2.61 -12.39 -18.81
C GLY A 386 -3.25 -12.77 -17.47
N SER A 387 -4.44 -12.25 -17.18
CA SER A 387 -5.18 -12.54 -15.96
C SER A 387 -5.51 -14.02 -15.81
N LEU A 388 -5.99 -14.67 -16.89
CA LEU A 388 -6.29 -16.11 -16.92
C LEU A 388 -5.03 -16.95 -16.69
N ASN A 389 -3.91 -16.58 -17.31
CA ASN A 389 -2.63 -17.27 -17.12
C ASN A 389 -2.07 -17.12 -15.70
N ILE A 390 -2.29 -15.98 -15.03
CA ILE A 390 -1.92 -15.82 -13.61
C ILE A 390 -2.64 -16.86 -12.75
N GLY A 391 -3.95 -17.01 -12.95
CA GLY A 391 -4.75 -18.00 -12.24
C GLY A 391 -4.33 -19.43 -12.58
N ARG A 392 -4.16 -19.75 -13.87
CA ARG A 392 -3.71 -21.06 -14.31
C ARG A 392 -2.37 -21.45 -13.69
N LYS A 393 -1.36 -20.57 -13.78
CA LYS A 393 -0.03 -20.79 -13.21
C LYS A 393 -0.08 -21.15 -11.72
N TYR A 394 -0.89 -20.42 -10.95
CA TYR A 394 -1.04 -20.70 -9.54
C TYR A 394 -1.74 -22.05 -9.29
N LEU A 395 -2.87 -22.30 -9.94
CA LEU A 395 -3.66 -23.52 -9.74
C LEU A 395 -2.91 -24.77 -10.22
N GLU A 396 -2.16 -24.71 -11.32
CA GLU A 396 -1.26 -25.78 -11.77
C GLU A 396 -0.19 -26.09 -10.72
N SER A 397 0.39 -25.06 -10.09
CA SER A 397 1.44 -25.23 -9.07
C SER A 397 0.98 -25.95 -7.81
N ILE A 398 -0.32 -25.97 -7.54
CA ILE A 398 -0.94 -26.64 -6.38
C ILE A 398 -1.77 -27.87 -6.76
N GLY A 399 -1.81 -28.24 -8.05
CA GLY A 399 -2.56 -29.42 -8.55
C GLY A 399 -4.09 -29.24 -8.64
N GLU A 400 -4.59 -28.00 -8.58
CA GLU A 400 -6.03 -27.67 -8.56
C GLU A 400 -6.56 -27.19 -9.92
N TYR A 401 -5.77 -27.32 -11.00
CA TYR A 401 -6.18 -26.92 -12.35
C TYR A 401 -6.68 -28.10 -13.15
N SER A 402 -7.99 -28.14 -13.42
CA SER A 402 -8.65 -29.20 -14.20
C SER A 402 -9.02 -28.73 -15.61
N ASN A 403 -9.26 -29.71 -16.53
CA ASN A 403 -9.80 -29.41 -17.85
C ASN A 403 -11.21 -28.82 -17.79
N GLU A 404 -12.01 -29.23 -16.81
CA GLU A 404 -13.34 -28.68 -16.60
C GLU A 404 -13.26 -27.19 -16.22
N LEU A 405 -12.42 -26.83 -15.27
CA LEU A 405 -12.18 -25.43 -14.90
C LEU A 405 -11.66 -24.62 -16.09
N HIS A 406 -10.74 -25.17 -16.90
CA HIS A 406 -10.28 -24.52 -18.13
C HIS A 406 -11.43 -24.19 -19.08
N ASN A 407 -12.32 -25.15 -19.33
CA ASN A 407 -13.48 -24.96 -20.21
C ASN A 407 -14.46 -23.91 -19.63
N GLN A 408 -14.69 -23.92 -18.32
CA GLN A 408 -15.49 -22.88 -17.67
C GLN A 408 -14.88 -21.49 -17.89
N LEU A 409 -13.56 -21.35 -17.72
CA LEU A 409 -12.85 -20.07 -17.94
C LEU A 409 -12.92 -19.62 -19.41
N LEU A 410 -12.84 -20.54 -20.37
CA LEU A 410 -13.03 -20.22 -21.80
C LEU A 410 -14.43 -19.66 -22.08
N ASN A 411 -15.47 -20.22 -21.47
CA ASN A 411 -16.85 -19.76 -21.65
C ASN A 411 -17.04 -18.30 -21.17
N TYR A 412 -16.31 -17.89 -20.13
CA TYR A 412 -16.44 -16.54 -19.54
C TYR A 412 -15.36 -15.54 -20.00
N MET A 413 -14.38 -15.93 -20.84
CA MET A 413 -13.29 -15.01 -21.23
C MET A 413 -13.69 -13.94 -22.25
N VAL A 414 -14.89 -13.98 -22.75
CA VAL A 414 -15.42 -13.11 -23.81
C VAL A 414 -16.10 -11.86 -23.26
N ASN A 415 -16.30 -10.84 -24.12
CA ASN A 415 -17.04 -9.62 -23.82
C ASN A 415 -16.57 -8.89 -22.53
N PRO A 416 -15.30 -8.50 -22.45
CA PRO A 416 -14.77 -7.83 -21.27
C PRO A 416 -15.45 -6.48 -21.04
N LYS A 417 -16.03 -6.28 -19.85
CA LYS A 417 -16.71 -5.05 -19.46
C LYS A 417 -15.71 -4.04 -18.88
N LYS A 418 -15.55 -2.90 -19.52
CA LYS A 418 -14.72 -1.83 -19.00
C LYS A 418 -15.50 -0.94 -18.03
N LEU A 419 -15.01 -0.83 -16.81
CA LEU A 419 -15.58 0.02 -15.76
C LEU A 419 -14.72 1.24 -15.48
N THR A 420 -15.35 2.39 -15.44
CA THR A 420 -14.75 3.65 -14.97
C THR A 420 -15.49 4.09 -13.72
N ILE A 421 -14.81 4.08 -12.59
CA ILE A 421 -15.33 4.55 -11.32
C ILE A 421 -15.08 6.07 -11.24
N SER A 422 -16.06 6.84 -10.81
CA SER A 422 -15.91 8.29 -10.61
C SER A 422 -14.95 8.61 -9.47
N ILE A 423 -14.11 9.63 -9.67
CA ILE A 423 -13.15 10.14 -8.67
C ILE A 423 -13.85 11.12 -7.74
#